data_8c25c5bbb68e5ecde82f8a3279a89419
#
_entry.id   8c25c5bbb68e5ecde82f8a3279a89419
#
_cell.length_a   1.000
_cell.length_b   1.000
_cell.length_c   1.000
_cell.angle_alpha   90.00
_cell.angle_beta   90.00
_cell.angle_gamma   90.00
#
_symmetry.space_group_name_H-M   'P 1'
#
loop_
_entity.id
_entity.type
_entity.pdbx_description
1 polymer ?
#
loop_
_entity_poly.entity_id
_entity_poly.type
_entity_poly.pdbx_seq_one_letter_code
_entity_poly.pdbx_strand_id
1 'polypeptide(L)'
;SLNLEKKEAKDLFESTDDVKMLLPLLFLYDNKPQRPGRTLLFIDEIQSSPQAVALLRYFYEELPELYVIAAGSLLENMLDKHISLPVGRVEYMALHPCSFIEFLQAIGEGRFVDWILEARLPEAFHQQLMLLFNSYALIGGMPEIVARYAANRDVVSLSDTYNQLLNAYKNDVEKYAGTNTQAAVIRYILEEGWGYAGQAVTLGGFAQSAYKARETGEAFRTLEKALLLELVYPTTHTIMPATTDLKRAPKLIWLDTGLVNYAAEIQKEYLLSKDLTDTWRGMAAEQIVAQELKALSNEVGKKQKFWVRAKRGSSAEVDFVYIYGGKIIPIEVKNGHNAHLKSIHQFMNETEHDLAVRIWSGNYAIDEVTTNEGKHFKLINLPFYMIAALPNILKKIET
;
A
#
# COMPACT_ATOMS: atom_id res chain seq x y z
N SER A 1 10.91 -0.91 24.41
CA SER A 1 10.45 -1.75 23.31
C SER A 1 10.73 -3.21 23.63
N LEU A 2 9.75 -4.09 23.39
CA LEU A 2 9.81 -5.52 23.72
C LEU A 2 9.50 -6.32 22.45
N ASN A 3 10.42 -7.20 22.06
CA ASN A 3 10.20 -8.11 20.93
C ASN A 3 9.85 -9.50 21.46
N LEU A 4 8.66 -10.02 21.13
CA LEU A 4 8.14 -11.29 21.64
C LEU A 4 8.66 -12.55 20.90
N GLU A 5 9.55 -12.41 19.93
CA GLU A 5 10.37 -13.53 19.45
C GLU A 5 11.47 -13.88 20.46
N LYS A 6 11.85 -12.92 21.34
CA LYS A 6 12.78 -13.18 22.43
C LYS A 6 12.08 -13.93 23.56
N LYS A 7 12.61 -15.09 23.91
CA LYS A 7 12.02 -15.96 24.91
C LYS A 7 11.77 -15.26 26.25
N GLU A 8 12.74 -14.50 26.73
CA GLU A 8 12.66 -13.80 28.01
C GLU A 8 11.52 -12.76 28.03
N ALA A 9 11.33 -12.01 26.93
CA ALA A 9 10.23 -11.04 26.81
C ALA A 9 8.88 -11.77 26.75
N LYS A 10 8.80 -12.86 25.98
CA LYS A 10 7.59 -13.71 25.89
C LYS A 10 7.23 -14.32 27.24
N ASP A 11 8.19 -14.93 27.95
CA ASP A 11 8.00 -15.56 29.26
C ASP A 11 7.43 -14.56 30.29
N LEU A 12 7.76 -13.26 30.21
CA LEU A 12 7.16 -12.25 31.07
C LEU A 12 5.65 -12.12 30.85
N PHE A 13 5.20 -12.04 29.58
CA PHE A 13 3.78 -11.98 29.28
C PHE A 13 3.03 -13.26 29.64
N GLU A 14 3.70 -14.40 29.61
CA GLU A 14 3.12 -15.70 29.97
C GLU A 14 3.16 -15.98 31.47
N SER A 15 3.88 -15.14 32.26
CA SER A 15 4.03 -15.33 33.72
C SER A 15 2.82 -14.92 34.55
N THR A 16 1.96 -14.02 34.04
CA THR A 16 0.80 -13.49 34.76
C THR A 16 -0.27 -12.95 33.82
N ASP A 17 -1.54 -13.08 34.23
CA ASP A 17 -2.70 -12.51 33.55
C ASP A 17 -3.05 -11.10 34.08
N ASP A 18 -2.37 -10.63 35.12
CA ASP A 18 -2.61 -9.34 35.75
C ASP A 18 -1.63 -8.29 35.23
N VAL A 19 -2.15 -7.34 34.47
CA VAL A 19 -1.34 -6.24 33.88
C VAL A 19 -0.70 -5.33 34.92
N LYS A 20 -1.29 -5.22 36.14
CA LYS A 20 -0.72 -4.44 37.22
C LYS A 20 0.50 -5.13 37.84
N MET A 21 0.50 -6.46 37.87
CA MET A 21 1.68 -7.23 38.26
C MET A 21 2.72 -7.33 37.14
N LEU A 22 2.27 -7.37 35.87
CA LEU A 22 3.16 -7.45 34.73
C LEU A 22 3.94 -6.13 34.49
N LEU A 23 3.28 -4.97 34.64
CA LEU A 23 3.88 -3.68 34.29
C LEU A 23 5.21 -3.40 35.02
N PRO A 24 5.35 -3.60 36.35
CA PRO A 24 6.62 -3.45 37.06
C PRO A 24 7.72 -4.38 36.49
N LEU A 25 7.38 -5.60 36.10
CA LEU A 25 8.34 -6.56 35.54
C LEU A 25 8.84 -6.10 34.18
N LEU A 26 7.97 -5.52 33.33
CA LEU A 26 8.37 -4.95 32.04
C LEU A 26 9.33 -3.77 32.20
N PHE A 27 9.09 -2.89 33.17
CA PHE A 27 10.01 -1.78 33.47
C PHE A 27 11.36 -2.28 34.01
N LEU A 28 11.34 -3.32 34.84
CA LEU A 28 12.55 -3.94 35.36
C LEU A 28 13.37 -4.59 34.23
N TYR A 29 12.70 -5.32 33.33
CA TYR A 29 13.33 -5.98 32.19
C TYR A 29 14.02 -4.98 31.26
N ASP A 30 13.37 -3.83 30.95
CA ASP A 30 13.93 -2.79 30.07
C ASP A 30 14.83 -1.79 30.83
N ASN A 31 15.09 -2.02 32.11
CA ASN A 31 15.88 -1.15 32.98
C ASN A 31 15.44 0.32 32.92
N LYS A 32 14.14 0.57 32.97
CA LYS A 32 13.52 1.90 32.90
C LYS A 32 12.79 2.26 34.20
N PRO A 33 12.74 3.55 34.55
CA PRO A 33 11.94 4.00 35.69
C PRO A 33 10.45 3.88 35.36
N GLN A 34 9.67 3.40 36.33
CA GLN A 34 8.23 3.23 36.20
C GLN A 34 7.53 4.60 36.17
N ARG A 35 7.10 5.04 34.98
CA ARG A 35 6.38 6.31 34.75
C ARG A 35 5.26 6.09 33.69
N PRO A 36 4.14 5.43 34.04
CA PRO A 36 3.09 5.06 33.07
C PRO A 36 2.61 6.22 32.20
N GLY A 37 2.24 7.37 32.80
CA GLY A 37 1.75 8.53 32.02
C GLY A 37 2.77 9.25 31.12
N ARG A 38 4.03 8.78 31.08
CA ARG A 38 5.09 9.26 30.18
C ARG A 38 5.79 8.13 29.43
N THR A 39 5.17 6.96 29.38
CA THR A 39 5.75 5.77 28.79
C THR A 39 4.87 5.26 27.66
N LEU A 40 5.49 5.00 26.53
CA LEU A 40 4.92 4.20 25.45
C LEU A 40 5.48 2.79 25.57
N LEU A 41 4.62 1.82 25.82
CA LEU A 41 4.93 0.40 25.71
C LEU A 41 4.79 -0.02 24.24
N PHE A 42 5.90 -0.35 23.60
CA PHE A 42 5.92 -0.89 22.25
C PHE A 42 6.19 -2.39 22.31
N ILE A 43 5.24 -3.19 21.83
CA ILE A 43 5.28 -4.64 21.81
C ILE A 43 5.43 -5.06 20.34
N ASP A 44 6.58 -5.62 20.00
CA ASP A 44 6.89 -6.08 18.65
C ASP A 44 6.65 -7.59 18.54
N GLU A 45 6.25 -8.06 17.33
CA GLU A 45 5.95 -9.45 17.03
C GLU A 45 4.90 -10.06 17.97
N ILE A 46 3.85 -9.28 18.24
CA ILE A 46 2.81 -9.65 19.25
C ILE A 46 2.13 -10.98 18.93
N GLN A 47 2.07 -11.39 17.64
CA GLN A 47 1.51 -12.68 17.23
C GLN A 47 2.28 -13.90 17.80
N SER A 48 3.48 -13.70 18.30
CA SER A 48 4.28 -14.74 18.94
C SER A 48 3.76 -15.15 20.32
N SER A 49 2.90 -14.33 20.96
CA SER A 49 2.28 -14.63 22.26
C SER A 49 0.77 -14.35 22.24
N PRO A 50 -0.09 -15.40 22.17
CA PRO A 50 -1.54 -15.27 22.32
C PRO A 50 -1.94 -14.57 23.62
N GLN A 51 -1.19 -14.81 24.69
CA GLN A 51 -1.40 -14.18 26.00
C GLN A 51 -1.19 -12.67 25.93
N ALA A 52 -0.13 -12.20 25.27
CA ALA A 52 0.12 -10.75 25.11
C ALA A 52 -1.03 -10.08 24.37
N VAL A 53 -1.61 -10.73 23.34
CA VAL A 53 -2.79 -10.22 22.65
C VAL A 53 -4.00 -10.12 23.56
N ALA A 54 -4.26 -11.14 24.36
CA ALA A 54 -5.37 -11.12 25.32
C ALA A 54 -5.22 -9.99 26.36
N LEU A 55 -3.98 -9.70 26.79
CA LEU A 55 -3.67 -8.66 27.77
C LEU A 55 -3.86 -7.22 27.22
N LEU A 56 -3.90 -7.01 25.90
CA LEU A 56 -4.17 -5.66 25.32
C LEU A 56 -5.48 -5.06 25.86
N ARG A 57 -6.51 -5.91 26.07
CA ARG A 57 -7.77 -5.47 26.67
C ARG A 57 -7.57 -4.90 28.08
N TYR A 58 -6.79 -5.59 28.89
CA TYR A 58 -6.59 -5.21 30.30
C TYR A 58 -5.65 -4.03 30.44
N PHE A 59 -4.69 -3.83 29.55
CA PHE A 59 -3.93 -2.58 29.46
C PHE A 59 -4.86 -1.38 29.26
N TYR A 60 -5.84 -1.49 28.38
CA TYR A 60 -6.81 -0.42 28.13
C TYR A 60 -7.74 -0.19 29.33
N GLU A 61 -8.29 -1.27 29.91
CA GLU A 61 -9.32 -1.19 30.96
C GLU A 61 -8.74 -0.82 32.34
N GLU A 62 -7.52 -1.26 32.66
CA GLU A 62 -6.95 -1.18 34.01
C GLU A 62 -5.78 -0.21 34.13
N LEU A 63 -5.12 0.15 33.04
CA LEU A 63 -3.97 1.04 32.99
C LEU A 63 -4.15 2.19 31.96
N PRO A 64 -5.20 3.02 32.10
CA PRO A 64 -5.57 4.02 31.10
C PRO A 64 -4.50 5.12 30.88
N GLU A 65 -3.54 5.25 31.79
CA GLU A 65 -2.43 6.20 31.65
C GLU A 65 -1.26 5.67 30.81
N LEU A 66 -1.28 4.36 30.49
CA LEU A 66 -0.21 3.72 29.73
C LEU A 66 -0.58 3.73 28.23
N TYR A 67 0.30 4.30 27.42
CA TYR A 67 0.18 4.19 25.97
C TYR A 67 0.77 2.86 25.51
N VAL A 68 0.01 2.08 24.75
CA VAL A 68 0.44 0.77 24.24
C VAL A 68 0.30 0.73 22.73
N ILE A 69 1.36 0.37 22.04
CA ILE A 69 1.36 0.04 20.61
C ILE A 69 1.86 -1.40 20.46
N ALA A 70 1.10 -2.23 19.78
CA ALA A 70 1.49 -3.58 19.45
C ALA A 70 1.65 -3.70 17.92
N ALA A 71 2.77 -4.26 17.48
CA ALA A 71 3.06 -4.48 16.07
C ALA A 71 3.19 -5.98 15.79
N GLY A 72 2.79 -6.37 14.56
CA GLY A 72 2.93 -7.73 14.10
C GLY A 72 2.56 -7.86 12.63
N SER A 73 3.33 -8.64 11.88
CA SER A 73 3.16 -8.82 10.44
C SER A 73 1.99 -9.73 10.04
N LEU A 74 1.38 -10.43 10.99
CA LEU A 74 0.39 -11.49 10.76
C LEU A 74 -0.82 -11.40 11.68
N LEU A 75 -1.22 -10.19 12.07
CA LEU A 75 -2.37 -9.99 12.96
C LEU A 75 -3.66 -10.62 12.40
N GLU A 76 -3.88 -10.60 11.08
CA GLU A 76 -5.04 -11.28 10.47
C GLU A 76 -4.99 -12.82 10.62
N ASN A 77 -3.81 -13.43 10.62
CA ASN A 77 -3.68 -14.87 10.85
C ASN A 77 -4.00 -15.30 12.29
N MET A 78 -3.96 -14.36 13.24
CA MET A 78 -4.36 -14.63 14.63
C MET A 78 -5.88 -14.78 14.77
N LEU A 79 -6.66 -14.06 13.96
CA LEU A 79 -8.11 -14.20 13.89
C LEU A 79 -8.51 -15.61 13.44
N ASP A 80 -7.76 -16.18 12.49
CA ASP A 80 -7.96 -17.57 12.02
C ASP A 80 -7.63 -18.64 13.09
N LYS A 81 -6.82 -18.27 14.11
CA LYS A 81 -6.43 -19.18 15.21
C LYS A 81 -7.31 -19.06 16.47
N HIS A 82 -8.52 -18.52 16.34
CA HIS A 82 -9.47 -18.30 17.45
C HIS A 82 -8.96 -17.41 18.59
N ILE A 83 -7.98 -16.54 18.32
CA ILE A 83 -7.55 -15.54 19.29
C ILE A 83 -8.52 -14.37 19.18
N SER A 84 -9.31 -14.16 20.24
CA SER A 84 -10.26 -13.04 20.33
C SER A 84 -9.49 -11.75 20.52
N LEU A 85 -9.47 -10.90 19.48
CA LEU A 85 -8.99 -9.55 19.63
C LEU A 85 -10.02 -8.69 20.40
N PRO A 86 -9.58 -7.80 21.30
CA PRO A 86 -10.48 -7.04 22.16
C PRO A 86 -11.24 -5.96 21.39
N VAL A 87 -12.47 -6.29 20.96
CA VAL A 87 -13.34 -5.39 20.21
C VAL A 87 -13.63 -4.11 20.99
N GLY A 88 -13.42 -2.95 20.36
CA GLY A 88 -13.67 -1.63 20.94
C GLY A 88 -12.65 -1.17 21.99
N ARG A 89 -11.54 -1.90 22.20
CA ARG A 89 -10.42 -1.56 23.11
C ARG A 89 -9.10 -1.37 22.39
N VAL A 90 -9.05 -1.74 21.11
CA VAL A 90 -7.88 -1.57 20.25
C VAL A 90 -8.30 -0.86 18.98
N GLU A 91 -7.43 -0.01 18.49
CA GLU A 91 -7.52 0.64 17.19
C GLU A 91 -6.48 0.01 16.26
N TYR A 92 -6.90 -0.30 15.03
CA TYR A 92 -6.03 -0.95 14.06
C TYR A 92 -5.51 0.07 13.06
N MET A 93 -4.22 -0.03 12.77
CA MET A 93 -3.56 0.83 11.80
C MET A 93 -2.68 -0.03 10.89
N ALA A 94 -2.82 0.14 9.58
CA ALA A 94 -1.91 -0.44 8.60
C ALA A 94 -0.69 0.46 8.44
N LEU A 95 0.52 -0.12 8.54
CA LEU A 95 1.76 0.55 8.20
C LEU A 95 2.14 0.17 6.78
N HIS A 96 2.15 1.18 5.90
CA HIS A 96 2.53 1.03 4.50
C HIS A 96 4.00 1.41 4.28
N PRO A 97 4.62 1.06 3.14
CA PRO A 97 5.86 1.67 2.72
C PRO A 97 5.77 3.21 2.75
N CYS A 98 6.89 3.89 2.94
CA CYS A 98 6.93 5.34 2.94
C CYS A 98 6.31 5.90 1.65
N SER A 99 5.40 6.84 1.78
CA SER A 99 4.84 7.62 0.68
C SER A 99 5.89 8.59 0.10
N PHE A 100 5.59 9.19 -1.04
CA PHE A 100 6.45 10.24 -1.61
C PHE A 100 6.65 11.42 -0.64
N ILE A 101 5.63 11.78 0.14
CA ILE A 101 5.73 12.84 1.14
C ILE A 101 6.75 12.48 2.24
N GLU A 102 6.72 11.25 2.75
CA GLU A 102 7.68 10.76 3.75
C GLU A 102 9.07 10.60 3.14
N PHE A 103 9.18 10.17 1.88
CA PHE A 103 10.44 10.16 1.15
C PHE A 103 11.05 11.57 1.06
N LEU A 104 10.27 12.61 0.71
CA LEU A 104 10.77 13.98 0.67
C LEU A 104 11.30 14.44 2.03
N GLN A 105 10.62 14.10 3.12
CA GLN A 105 11.09 14.40 4.47
C GLN A 105 12.40 13.69 4.79
N ALA A 106 12.49 12.40 4.48
CA ALA A 106 13.67 11.60 4.73
C ALA A 106 14.91 12.10 3.97
N ILE A 107 14.70 12.57 2.75
CA ILE A 107 15.80 13.08 1.92
C ILE A 107 16.13 14.57 2.16
N GLY A 108 15.52 15.23 3.14
CA GLY A 108 15.78 16.64 3.46
C GLY A 108 15.06 17.65 2.56
N GLU A 109 14.11 17.21 1.73
CA GLU A 109 13.29 18.05 0.83
C GLU A 109 11.88 18.33 1.42
N GLY A 110 11.71 18.17 2.73
CA GLY A 110 10.43 18.39 3.43
C GLY A 110 9.80 19.77 3.24
N ARG A 111 10.57 20.78 2.76
CA ARG A 111 10.09 22.13 2.40
C ARG A 111 8.97 22.12 1.37
N PHE A 112 8.84 21.07 0.55
CA PHE A 112 7.79 20.97 -0.47
C PHE A 112 6.48 20.38 0.04
N VAL A 113 6.48 19.74 1.20
CA VAL A 113 5.37 18.92 1.69
C VAL A 113 4.07 19.72 1.80
N ASP A 114 4.08 20.84 2.54
CA ASP A 114 2.89 21.67 2.73
C ASP A 114 2.38 22.26 1.41
N TRP A 115 3.28 22.68 0.53
CA TRP A 115 2.92 23.20 -0.80
C TRP A 115 2.23 22.15 -1.67
N ILE A 116 2.72 20.92 -1.62
CA ILE A 116 2.11 19.77 -2.32
C ILE A 116 0.72 19.48 -1.74
N LEU A 117 0.64 19.28 -0.42
CA LEU A 117 -0.61 18.89 0.25
C LEU A 117 -1.72 19.93 0.11
N GLU A 118 -1.35 21.22 0.03
CA GLU A 118 -2.29 22.29 -0.16
C GLU A 118 -2.58 22.63 -1.66
N ALA A 119 -1.95 21.90 -2.59
CA ALA A 119 -2.04 22.11 -4.01
C ALA A 119 -1.78 23.59 -4.43
N ARG A 120 -0.75 24.19 -3.81
CA ARG A 120 -0.33 25.59 -4.05
C ARG A 120 1.08 25.70 -4.64
N LEU A 121 1.60 24.60 -5.14
CA LEU A 121 2.97 24.56 -5.64
C LEU A 121 3.13 25.40 -6.92
N PRO A 122 4.11 26.33 -6.97
CA PRO A 122 4.43 27.04 -8.19
C PRO A 122 4.94 26.11 -9.29
N GLU A 123 4.50 26.35 -10.52
CA GLU A 123 4.85 25.54 -11.70
C GLU A 123 6.37 25.39 -11.93
N ALA A 124 7.14 26.40 -11.54
CA ALA A 124 8.60 26.39 -11.66
C ALA A 124 9.29 25.20 -10.98
N PHE A 125 8.64 24.56 -9.99
CA PHE A 125 9.18 23.40 -9.27
C PHE A 125 8.71 22.07 -9.86
N HIS A 126 7.86 22.07 -10.87
CA HIS A 126 7.29 20.85 -11.46
C HIS A 126 8.38 19.87 -11.89
N GLN A 127 9.35 20.30 -12.68
CA GLN A 127 10.42 19.44 -13.18
C GLN A 127 11.28 18.86 -12.05
N GLN A 128 11.61 19.67 -11.04
CA GLN A 128 12.38 19.21 -9.89
C GLN A 128 11.64 18.12 -9.14
N LEU A 129 10.35 18.30 -8.87
CA LEU A 129 9.53 17.33 -8.16
C LEU A 129 9.28 16.06 -8.97
N MET A 130 9.12 16.17 -10.29
CA MET A 130 9.06 14.98 -11.15
C MET A 130 10.35 14.16 -11.09
N LEU A 131 11.52 14.81 -11.07
CA LEU A 131 12.80 14.11 -10.91
C LEU A 131 12.91 13.41 -9.53
N LEU A 132 12.49 14.07 -8.47
CA LEU A 132 12.45 13.48 -7.12
C LEU A 132 11.44 12.32 -7.05
N PHE A 133 10.26 12.47 -7.65
CA PHE A 133 9.28 11.41 -7.74
C PHE A 133 9.80 10.21 -8.54
N ASN A 134 10.49 10.45 -9.65
CA ASN A 134 11.11 9.39 -10.44
C ASN A 134 12.15 8.60 -9.61
N SER A 135 12.95 9.30 -8.79
CA SER A 135 13.90 8.64 -7.88
C SER A 135 13.18 7.78 -6.85
N TYR A 136 12.14 8.32 -6.22
CA TYR A 136 11.29 7.58 -5.27
C TYR A 136 10.64 6.37 -5.92
N ALA A 137 10.04 6.57 -7.07
CA ALA A 137 9.38 5.52 -7.80
C ALA A 137 10.35 4.40 -8.22
N LEU A 138 11.62 4.71 -8.50
CA LEU A 138 12.65 3.73 -8.80
C LEU A 138 13.03 2.89 -7.57
N ILE A 139 13.24 3.55 -6.42
CA ILE A 139 13.73 2.88 -5.20
C ILE A 139 12.62 2.40 -4.27
N GLY A 140 11.38 2.88 -4.44
CA GLY A 140 10.25 2.54 -3.57
C GLY A 140 10.26 3.22 -2.21
N GLY A 141 9.37 2.76 -1.35
CA GLY A 141 9.12 3.31 -0.02
C GLY A 141 9.54 2.40 1.13
N MET A 142 10.26 1.30 0.90
CA MET A 142 10.72 0.46 2.02
C MET A 142 11.61 1.29 2.97
N PRO A 143 11.28 1.38 4.29
CA PRO A 143 11.91 2.35 5.19
C PRO A 143 13.44 2.26 5.24
N GLU A 144 14.02 1.05 5.25
CA GLU A 144 15.46 0.85 5.25
C GLU A 144 16.10 1.32 3.93
N ILE A 145 15.43 1.07 2.81
CA ILE A 145 15.86 1.54 1.49
C ILE A 145 15.86 3.07 1.44
N VAL A 146 14.77 3.69 1.87
CA VAL A 146 14.64 5.16 1.91
C VAL A 146 15.72 5.77 2.81
N ALA A 147 15.95 5.21 4.00
CA ALA A 147 16.97 5.70 4.94
C ALA A 147 18.40 5.61 4.36
N ARG A 148 18.74 4.47 3.73
CA ARG A 148 20.05 4.29 3.07
C ARG A 148 20.23 5.24 1.89
N TYR A 149 19.20 5.37 1.05
CA TYR A 149 19.22 6.31 -0.06
C TYR A 149 19.33 7.77 0.42
N ALA A 150 18.63 8.14 1.48
CA ALA A 150 18.74 9.49 2.06
C ALA A 150 20.17 9.82 2.49
N ALA A 151 20.91 8.85 3.02
CA ALA A 151 22.29 9.02 3.46
C ALA A 151 23.29 9.13 2.29
N ASN A 152 23.13 8.32 1.24
CA ASN A 152 24.19 8.13 0.23
C ASN A 152 23.79 8.62 -1.17
N ARG A 153 22.49 8.74 -1.48
CA ARG A 153 21.95 9.08 -2.82
C ARG A 153 22.43 8.13 -3.93
N ASP A 154 22.81 6.92 -3.57
CA ASP A 154 23.34 5.91 -4.49
C ASP A 154 22.38 4.70 -4.56
N VAL A 155 21.78 4.51 -5.74
CA VAL A 155 20.85 3.40 -6.01
C VAL A 155 21.59 2.05 -6.03
N VAL A 156 22.84 2.02 -6.50
CA VAL A 156 23.61 0.77 -6.63
C VAL A 156 23.90 0.17 -5.25
N SER A 157 24.16 1.02 -4.26
CA SER A 157 24.44 0.60 -2.87
C SER A 157 23.24 -0.06 -2.17
N LEU A 158 22.04 0.03 -2.74
CA LEU A 158 20.80 -0.54 -2.17
C LEU A 158 20.62 -2.03 -2.49
N SER A 159 21.39 -2.57 -3.43
CA SER A 159 21.22 -3.94 -3.95
C SER A 159 21.25 -5.02 -2.87
N ASP A 160 22.18 -4.91 -1.92
CA ASP A 160 22.28 -5.88 -0.82
C ASP A 160 21.04 -5.84 0.08
N THR A 161 20.49 -4.66 0.31
CA THR A 161 19.28 -4.49 1.13
C THR A 161 18.05 -5.09 0.45
N TYR A 162 17.88 -4.89 -0.87
CA TYR A 162 16.81 -5.54 -1.62
C TYR A 162 16.94 -7.06 -1.59
N ASN A 163 18.17 -7.60 -1.79
CA ASN A 163 18.42 -9.03 -1.71
C ASN A 163 18.05 -9.60 -0.33
N GLN A 164 18.40 -8.89 0.75
CA GLN A 164 18.05 -9.31 2.10
C GLN A 164 16.55 -9.32 2.32
N LEU A 165 15.81 -8.28 1.89
CA LEU A 165 14.35 -8.20 1.99
C LEU A 165 13.67 -9.32 1.21
N LEU A 166 14.03 -9.53 -0.06
CA LEU A 166 13.44 -10.57 -0.89
C LEU A 166 13.72 -11.97 -0.35
N ASN A 167 14.94 -12.21 0.15
CA ASN A 167 15.28 -13.48 0.80
C ASN A 167 14.51 -13.70 2.11
N ALA A 168 14.31 -12.63 2.90
CA ALA A 168 13.51 -12.71 4.12
C ALA A 168 12.07 -13.13 3.78
N TYR A 169 11.43 -12.49 2.78
CA TYR A 169 10.08 -12.88 2.34
C TYR A 169 10.02 -14.33 1.84
N LYS A 170 11.01 -14.80 1.09
CA LYS A 170 11.07 -16.20 0.63
C LYS A 170 11.24 -17.18 1.79
N ASN A 171 12.04 -16.84 2.78
CA ASN A 171 12.28 -17.67 3.97
C ASN A 171 11.05 -17.74 4.90
N ASP A 172 10.30 -16.63 4.99
CA ASP A 172 9.11 -16.56 5.83
C ASP A 172 7.90 -17.31 5.23
N VAL A 173 7.98 -17.76 3.97
CA VAL A 173 6.89 -18.51 3.31
C VAL A 173 6.43 -19.70 4.17
N GLU A 174 7.34 -20.39 4.86
CA GLU A 174 6.99 -21.54 5.69
C GLU A 174 6.18 -21.16 6.94
N LYS A 175 6.33 -19.92 7.41
CA LYS A 175 5.49 -19.38 8.50
C LYS A 175 4.05 -19.14 8.05
N TYR A 176 3.83 -18.91 6.74
CA TYR A 176 2.53 -18.57 6.17
C TYR A 176 1.80 -19.77 5.59
N ALA A 177 2.53 -20.74 5.05
CA ALA A 177 1.96 -21.87 4.34
C ALA A 177 1.43 -22.95 5.31
N GLY A 178 0.19 -23.40 5.10
CA GLY A 178 -0.40 -24.50 5.85
C GLY A 178 0.02 -25.89 5.36
N THR A 179 0.57 -25.98 4.13
CA THR A 179 1.00 -27.23 3.49
C THR A 179 2.23 -27.02 2.62
N ASN A 180 3.00 -28.09 2.36
CA ASN A 180 4.16 -28.05 1.45
C ASN A 180 3.77 -27.60 0.02
N THR A 181 2.61 -28.02 -0.48
CA THR A 181 2.11 -27.61 -1.78
C THR A 181 1.86 -26.11 -1.82
N GLN A 182 1.21 -25.56 -0.80
CA GLN A 182 0.98 -24.13 -0.69
C GLN A 182 2.30 -23.35 -0.62
N ALA A 183 3.28 -23.84 0.15
CA ALA A 183 4.61 -23.25 0.21
C ALA A 183 5.29 -23.18 -1.16
N ALA A 184 5.20 -24.25 -1.96
CA ALA A 184 5.77 -24.32 -3.30
C ALA A 184 5.09 -23.28 -4.23
N VAL A 185 3.77 -23.14 -4.18
CA VAL A 185 3.03 -22.15 -4.99
C VAL A 185 3.38 -20.72 -4.57
N ILE A 186 3.49 -20.44 -3.27
CA ILE A 186 3.88 -19.12 -2.76
C ILE A 186 5.30 -18.78 -3.23
N ARG A 187 6.26 -19.71 -3.11
CA ARG A 187 7.63 -19.50 -3.63
C ARG A 187 7.63 -19.17 -5.12
N TYR A 188 6.84 -19.92 -5.91
CA TYR A 188 6.70 -19.66 -7.33
C TYR A 188 6.16 -18.25 -7.61
N ILE A 189 5.13 -17.81 -6.87
CA ILE A 189 4.60 -16.45 -7.01
C ILE A 189 5.66 -15.40 -6.64
N LEU A 190 6.45 -15.62 -5.59
CA LEU A 190 7.55 -14.74 -5.18
C LEU A 190 8.77 -14.78 -6.11
N GLU A 191 8.86 -15.74 -7.00
CA GLU A 191 9.92 -15.84 -8.02
C GLU A 191 9.49 -15.19 -9.32
N GLU A 192 8.30 -15.49 -9.81
CA GLU A 192 7.85 -15.13 -11.16
C GLU A 192 6.87 -13.94 -11.17
N GLY A 193 6.26 -13.60 -10.05
CA GLY A 193 5.13 -12.67 -9.99
C GLY A 193 5.50 -11.19 -10.15
N TRP A 194 6.76 -10.80 -9.93
CA TRP A 194 7.16 -9.38 -9.96
C TRP A 194 6.96 -8.74 -11.33
N GLY A 195 7.19 -9.48 -12.40
CA GLY A 195 6.96 -9.01 -13.78
C GLY A 195 5.49 -8.77 -14.14
N TYR A 196 4.55 -9.15 -13.27
CA TYR A 196 3.10 -8.94 -13.46
C TYR A 196 2.54 -7.79 -12.63
N ALA A 197 3.38 -6.98 -11.99
CA ALA A 197 2.96 -5.82 -11.22
C ALA A 197 2.12 -4.86 -12.06
N GLY A 198 1.00 -4.36 -11.51
CA GLY A 198 0.07 -3.46 -12.20
C GLY A 198 -0.80 -4.13 -13.27
N GLN A 199 -0.62 -5.41 -13.56
CA GLN A 199 -1.36 -6.10 -14.64
C GLN A 199 -2.53 -6.92 -14.10
N ALA A 200 -3.55 -7.10 -14.96
CA ALA A 200 -4.60 -8.08 -14.74
C ALA A 200 -4.03 -9.50 -14.85
N VAL A 201 -4.29 -10.35 -13.85
CA VAL A 201 -3.73 -11.70 -13.78
C VAL A 201 -4.82 -12.76 -13.74
N THR A 202 -4.57 -13.89 -14.41
CA THR A 202 -5.39 -15.09 -14.33
C THR A 202 -4.79 -16.01 -13.26
N LEU A 203 -5.62 -16.44 -12.30
CA LEU A 203 -5.13 -17.28 -11.21
C LEU A 203 -4.74 -18.68 -11.70
N GLY A 204 -5.57 -19.34 -12.51
CA GLY A 204 -5.21 -20.65 -13.10
C GLY A 204 -4.12 -20.50 -14.14
N GLY A 205 -3.01 -21.25 -13.99
CA GLY A 205 -1.87 -21.15 -14.89
C GLY A 205 -1.09 -19.85 -14.74
N PHE A 206 -1.15 -19.19 -13.57
CA PHE A 206 -0.42 -17.95 -13.31
C PHE A 206 1.05 -18.07 -13.71
N ALA A 207 1.55 -17.06 -14.40
CA ALA A 207 2.93 -17.01 -14.91
C ALA A 207 3.34 -18.29 -15.69
N GLN A 208 2.41 -18.85 -16.49
CA GLN A 208 2.60 -20.08 -17.28
C GLN A 208 2.85 -21.35 -16.45
N SER A 209 2.48 -21.35 -15.17
CA SER A 209 2.59 -22.52 -14.30
C SER A 209 1.53 -23.58 -14.62
N ALA A 210 1.75 -24.79 -14.12
CA ALA A 210 0.76 -25.86 -14.15
C ALA A 210 -0.24 -25.79 -12.98
N TYR A 211 -0.13 -24.81 -12.07
CA TYR A 211 -0.97 -24.68 -10.89
C TYR A 211 -2.42 -24.32 -11.27
N LYS A 212 -3.37 -24.93 -10.53
CA LYS A 212 -4.79 -24.65 -10.70
C LYS A 212 -5.20 -23.35 -10.03
N ALA A 213 -6.29 -22.74 -10.49
CA ALA A 213 -6.81 -21.48 -9.94
C ALA A 213 -7.08 -21.52 -8.42
N ARG A 214 -7.43 -22.68 -7.87
CA ARG A 214 -7.61 -22.84 -6.43
C ARG A 214 -6.29 -22.75 -5.67
N GLU A 215 -5.25 -23.41 -6.13
CA GLU A 215 -3.93 -23.45 -5.49
C GLU A 215 -3.29 -22.06 -5.48
N THR A 216 -3.25 -21.42 -6.64
CA THR A 216 -2.74 -20.04 -6.75
C THR A 216 -3.61 -19.04 -6.00
N GLY A 217 -4.94 -19.18 -6.04
CA GLY A 217 -5.85 -18.32 -5.29
C GLY A 217 -5.68 -18.43 -3.77
N GLU A 218 -5.40 -19.61 -3.24
CA GLU A 218 -5.07 -19.80 -1.81
C GLU A 218 -3.72 -19.17 -1.47
N ALA A 219 -2.70 -19.34 -2.32
CA ALA A 219 -1.39 -18.74 -2.14
C ALA A 219 -1.43 -17.19 -2.20
N PHE A 220 -2.14 -16.62 -3.18
CA PHE A 220 -2.34 -15.16 -3.25
C PHE A 220 -3.05 -14.62 -2.02
N ARG A 221 -4.12 -15.25 -1.52
CA ARG A 221 -4.79 -14.82 -0.28
C ARG A 221 -3.85 -14.85 0.93
N THR A 222 -2.94 -15.83 0.99
CA THR A 222 -1.93 -15.88 2.05
C THR A 222 -0.95 -14.71 1.96
N LEU A 223 -0.49 -14.37 0.75
CA LEU A 223 0.39 -13.22 0.53
C LEU A 223 -0.33 -11.88 0.77
N GLU A 224 -1.63 -11.77 0.44
CA GLU A 224 -2.45 -10.60 0.80
C GLU A 224 -2.56 -10.43 2.32
N LYS A 225 -2.82 -11.50 3.06
CA LYS A 225 -2.86 -11.47 4.55
C LYS A 225 -1.51 -11.08 5.15
N ALA A 226 -0.41 -11.45 4.50
CA ALA A 226 0.94 -11.03 4.88
C ALA A 226 1.27 -9.61 4.41
N LEU A 227 0.33 -8.89 3.78
CA LEU A 227 0.47 -7.54 3.24
C LEU A 227 1.57 -7.39 2.18
N LEU A 228 2.02 -8.48 1.55
CA LEU A 228 3.06 -8.46 0.51
C LEU A 228 2.52 -8.05 -0.86
N LEU A 229 1.23 -8.22 -1.09
CA LEU A 229 0.55 -7.84 -2.32
C LEU A 229 -0.94 -7.58 -2.07
N GLU A 230 -1.62 -7.03 -3.05
CA GLU A 230 -3.08 -6.91 -3.13
C GLU A 230 -3.57 -7.38 -4.49
N LEU A 231 -4.62 -8.21 -4.51
CA LEU A 231 -5.39 -8.48 -5.71
C LEU A 231 -6.52 -7.46 -5.81
N VAL A 232 -6.31 -6.45 -6.63
CA VAL A 232 -7.27 -5.37 -6.87
C VAL A 232 -8.31 -5.84 -7.86
N TYR A 233 -9.53 -6.09 -7.39
CA TYR A 233 -10.66 -6.52 -8.22
C TYR A 233 -11.46 -5.34 -8.76
N PRO A 234 -12.08 -5.48 -9.93
CA PRO A 234 -12.90 -4.41 -10.48
C PRO A 234 -14.26 -4.26 -9.79
N THR A 235 -14.82 -3.07 -9.93
CA THR A 235 -16.25 -2.81 -9.80
C THR A 235 -16.86 -2.48 -11.17
N THR A 236 -18.13 -2.80 -11.37
CA THR A 236 -18.90 -2.36 -12.53
C THR A 236 -19.84 -1.19 -12.19
N HIS A 237 -19.82 -0.74 -10.94
CA HIS A 237 -20.68 0.33 -10.44
C HIS A 237 -20.02 1.70 -10.63
N THR A 238 -20.83 2.67 -11.02
CA THR A 238 -20.47 4.09 -11.09
C THR A 238 -21.15 4.92 -9.99
N ILE A 239 -22.04 4.27 -9.23
CA ILE A 239 -22.81 4.83 -8.10
C ILE A 239 -22.64 3.88 -6.90
N MET A 240 -22.62 4.42 -5.69
CA MET A 240 -22.52 3.62 -4.47
C MET A 240 -23.72 2.68 -4.26
N PRO A 241 -23.53 1.48 -3.70
CA PRO A 241 -22.26 0.92 -3.21
C PRO A 241 -21.36 0.35 -4.32
N ALA A 242 -20.05 0.57 -4.22
CA ALA A 242 -19.05 0.01 -5.13
C ALA A 242 -18.76 -1.46 -4.79
N THR A 243 -19.62 -2.38 -5.22
CA THR A 243 -19.39 -3.82 -5.00
C THR A 243 -18.29 -4.36 -5.91
N THR A 244 -17.59 -5.39 -5.43
CA THR A 244 -16.46 -6.01 -6.13
C THR A 244 -16.94 -7.16 -7.01
N ASP A 245 -16.50 -7.21 -8.26
CA ASP A 245 -16.76 -8.34 -9.18
C ASP A 245 -15.61 -9.36 -9.14
N LEU A 246 -15.73 -10.35 -8.26
CA LEU A 246 -14.73 -11.42 -8.07
C LEU A 246 -14.66 -12.43 -9.23
N LYS A 247 -15.56 -12.34 -10.23
CA LYS A 247 -15.54 -13.22 -11.40
C LYS A 247 -14.57 -12.74 -12.48
N ARG A 248 -14.13 -11.49 -12.38
CA ARG A 248 -13.18 -10.88 -13.30
C ARG A 248 -11.75 -11.02 -12.79
N ALA A 249 -10.80 -10.97 -13.70
CA ALA A 249 -9.38 -11.00 -13.38
C ALA A 249 -8.99 -9.77 -12.54
N PRO A 250 -8.32 -9.94 -11.39
CA PRO A 250 -7.79 -8.84 -10.60
C PRO A 250 -6.50 -8.30 -11.19
N LYS A 251 -6.16 -7.03 -10.88
CA LYS A 251 -4.81 -6.49 -11.04
C LYS A 251 -3.93 -6.92 -9.86
N LEU A 252 -2.69 -7.32 -10.14
CA LEU A 252 -1.71 -7.68 -9.12
C LEU A 252 -0.92 -6.43 -8.73
N ILE A 253 -1.06 -5.99 -7.48
CA ILE A 253 -0.31 -4.88 -6.92
C ILE A 253 0.57 -5.40 -5.80
N TRP A 254 1.87 -5.19 -5.91
CA TRP A 254 2.83 -5.55 -4.87
C TRP A 254 2.95 -4.47 -3.80
N LEU A 255 3.46 -4.86 -2.62
CA LEU A 255 3.67 -3.98 -1.47
C LEU A 255 4.45 -2.71 -1.84
N ASP A 256 5.53 -2.85 -2.60
CA ASP A 256 6.47 -1.76 -2.86
C ASP A 256 7.02 -1.80 -4.29
N THR A 257 7.05 -0.63 -4.92
CA THR A 257 7.50 -0.48 -6.30
C THR A 257 9.01 -0.69 -6.46
N GLY A 258 9.82 -0.35 -5.44
CA GLY A 258 11.27 -0.56 -5.46
C GLY A 258 11.63 -2.04 -5.42
N LEU A 259 10.90 -2.84 -4.63
CA LEU A 259 11.03 -4.29 -4.64
C LEU A 259 10.67 -4.88 -6.00
N VAL A 260 9.59 -4.39 -6.65
CA VAL A 260 9.20 -4.78 -8.01
C VAL A 260 10.32 -4.46 -8.99
N ASN A 261 10.80 -3.21 -8.99
CA ASN A 261 11.83 -2.77 -9.93
C ASN A 261 13.14 -3.53 -9.77
N TYR A 262 13.50 -3.87 -8.53
CA TYR A 262 14.71 -4.64 -8.26
C TYR A 262 14.55 -6.10 -8.69
N ALA A 263 13.47 -6.76 -8.27
CA ALA A 263 13.22 -8.17 -8.54
C ALA A 263 12.95 -8.46 -10.04
N ALA A 264 12.33 -7.51 -10.76
CA ALA A 264 12.13 -7.60 -12.20
C ALA A 264 13.32 -7.06 -13.02
N GLU A 265 14.47 -6.76 -12.38
CA GLU A 265 15.71 -6.25 -12.99
C GLU A 265 15.60 -4.88 -13.69
N ILE A 266 14.48 -4.16 -13.52
CA ILE A 266 14.22 -2.85 -14.13
C ILE A 266 15.24 -1.80 -13.65
N GLN A 267 15.68 -1.87 -12.38
CA GLN A 267 16.70 -0.93 -11.87
C GLN A 267 18.02 -1.01 -12.65
N LYS A 268 18.40 -2.19 -13.12
CA LYS A 268 19.64 -2.38 -13.93
C LYS A 268 19.50 -1.70 -15.29
N GLU A 269 18.35 -1.85 -15.95
CA GLU A 269 18.08 -1.19 -17.23
C GLU A 269 18.06 0.32 -17.08
N TYR A 270 17.46 0.82 -15.99
CA TYR A 270 17.44 2.25 -15.68
C TYR A 270 18.85 2.86 -15.54
N LEU A 271 19.75 2.18 -14.85
CA LEU A 271 21.14 2.65 -14.70
C LEU A 271 21.90 2.67 -16.04
N LEU A 272 21.47 1.86 -17.01
CA LEU A 272 22.06 1.78 -18.36
C LEU A 272 21.39 2.76 -19.36
N SER A 273 20.11 3.06 -19.20
CA SER A 273 19.35 3.99 -20.03
C SER A 273 19.12 5.31 -19.30
N LYS A 274 19.47 6.44 -19.90
CA LYS A 274 19.28 7.76 -19.26
C LYS A 274 17.83 8.25 -19.26
N ASP A 275 16.87 7.46 -19.76
CA ASP A 275 15.47 7.85 -19.89
C ASP A 275 14.54 6.90 -19.15
N LEU A 276 14.10 7.34 -17.96
CA LEU A 276 13.07 6.66 -17.15
C LEU A 276 11.70 6.60 -17.80
N THR A 277 11.36 7.59 -18.62
CA THR A 277 10.03 7.71 -19.17
C THR A 277 9.68 6.55 -20.09
N ASP A 278 10.65 5.97 -20.77
CA ASP A 278 10.44 4.82 -21.65
C ASP A 278 10.32 3.49 -20.89
N THR A 279 11.09 3.30 -19.83
CA THR A 279 11.04 2.09 -18.98
C THR A 279 9.75 2.03 -18.13
N TRP A 280 9.15 3.19 -17.84
CA TRP A 280 7.96 3.36 -17.01
C TRP A 280 6.63 3.27 -17.77
N ARG A 281 6.65 3.03 -19.06
CA ARG A 281 5.44 2.98 -19.89
C ARG A 281 4.54 1.80 -19.51
N GLY A 282 3.55 2.08 -18.70
CA GLY A 282 2.40 1.21 -18.41
C GLY A 282 2.42 0.60 -17.01
N MET A 283 3.10 -0.51 -16.78
CA MET A 283 2.96 -1.33 -15.57
C MET A 283 3.48 -0.65 -14.29
N ALA A 284 4.65 0.00 -14.37
CA ALA A 284 5.25 0.64 -13.21
C ALA A 284 4.45 1.86 -12.74
N ALA A 285 3.79 2.58 -13.65
CA ALA A 285 2.98 3.74 -13.30
C ALA A 285 1.73 3.35 -12.49
N GLU A 286 1.03 2.29 -12.86
CA GLU A 286 -0.11 1.80 -12.07
C GLU A 286 0.33 1.26 -10.71
N GLN A 287 1.45 0.54 -10.65
CA GLN A 287 2.00 0.01 -9.41
C GLN A 287 2.31 1.13 -8.39
N ILE A 288 3.02 2.19 -8.81
CA ILE A 288 3.36 3.29 -7.90
C ILE A 288 2.14 4.13 -7.52
N VAL A 289 1.20 4.35 -8.45
CA VAL A 289 -0.06 5.05 -8.15
C VAL A 289 -0.89 4.24 -7.14
N ALA A 290 -0.97 2.91 -7.29
CA ALA A 290 -1.63 2.06 -6.31
C ALA A 290 -0.98 2.19 -4.92
N GLN A 291 0.36 2.17 -4.85
CA GLN A 291 1.10 2.35 -3.60
C GLN A 291 0.79 3.72 -2.95
N GLU A 292 0.83 4.80 -3.70
CA GLU A 292 0.50 6.15 -3.20
C GLU A 292 -0.97 6.27 -2.77
N LEU A 293 -1.90 5.74 -3.55
CA LEU A 293 -3.33 5.73 -3.17
C LEU A 293 -3.59 4.89 -1.91
N LYS A 294 -2.84 3.81 -1.72
CA LYS A 294 -2.92 2.97 -0.52
C LYS A 294 -2.43 3.74 0.71
N ALA A 295 -1.35 4.50 0.58
CA ALA A 295 -0.78 5.33 1.64
C ALA A 295 -1.70 6.49 2.10
N LEU A 296 -2.76 6.83 1.34
CA LEU A 296 -3.76 7.82 1.76
C LEU A 296 -4.63 7.35 2.94
N SER A 297 -4.55 6.09 3.35
CA SER A 297 -5.39 5.54 4.41
C SER A 297 -4.63 4.51 5.22
N ASN A 298 -4.67 4.64 6.54
CA ASN A 298 -4.12 3.66 7.48
C ASN A 298 -5.16 2.58 7.87
N GLU A 299 -6.30 2.54 7.19
CA GLU A 299 -7.39 1.62 7.47
C GLU A 299 -7.02 0.19 7.04
N VAL A 300 -6.99 -0.73 8.02
CA VAL A 300 -6.74 -2.15 7.76
C VAL A 300 -7.90 -2.75 6.97
N GLY A 301 -7.57 -3.56 5.97
CA GLY A 301 -8.58 -4.25 5.15
C GLY A 301 -9.24 -3.39 4.07
N LYS A 302 -8.94 -2.09 3.97
CA LYS A 302 -9.42 -1.26 2.87
C LYS A 302 -8.82 -1.74 1.56
N LYS A 303 -9.68 -2.23 0.67
CA LYS A 303 -9.30 -2.74 -0.65
C LYS A 303 -9.45 -1.66 -1.71
N GLN A 304 -8.44 -1.57 -2.59
CA GLN A 304 -8.52 -0.75 -3.80
C GLN A 304 -9.45 -1.42 -4.82
N LYS A 305 -9.93 -0.63 -5.76
CA LYS A 305 -10.76 -1.11 -6.88
C LYS A 305 -10.39 -0.34 -8.14
N PHE A 306 -10.60 -0.99 -9.28
CA PHE A 306 -10.66 -0.33 -10.57
C PHE A 306 -12.06 -0.48 -11.17
N TRP A 307 -12.38 0.23 -12.25
CA TRP A 307 -13.68 0.10 -12.88
C TRP A 307 -13.59 -0.54 -14.25
N VAL A 308 -14.55 -1.40 -14.53
CA VAL A 308 -14.79 -1.95 -15.86
C VAL A 308 -16.25 -1.83 -16.22
N ARG A 309 -16.54 -1.53 -17.48
CA ARG A 309 -17.91 -1.43 -17.94
C ARG A 309 -18.62 -2.78 -17.87
N ALA A 310 -19.86 -2.80 -17.35
CA ALA A 310 -20.67 -4.03 -17.25
C ALA A 310 -21.09 -4.58 -18.61
N LYS A 311 -21.16 -3.73 -19.66
CA LYS A 311 -21.63 -4.11 -21.00
C LYS A 311 -20.72 -5.18 -21.63
N ARG A 312 -21.34 -6.32 -22.05
CA ARG A 312 -20.63 -7.42 -22.71
C ARG A 312 -19.91 -6.92 -23.97
N GLY A 313 -18.64 -7.30 -24.12
CA GLY A 313 -17.80 -6.89 -25.25
C GLY A 313 -17.22 -5.47 -25.14
N SER A 314 -17.47 -4.75 -24.05
CA SER A 314 -16.79 -3.47 -23.78
C SER A 314 -15.40 -3.73 -23.21
N SER A 315 -14.42 -2.98 -23.73
CA SER A 315 -13.04 -2.92 -23.19
C SER A 315 -12.78 -1.67 -22.35
N ALA A 316 -13.83 -0.90 -22.00
CA ALA A 316 -13.66 0.31 -21.20
C ALA A 316 -13.28 -0.06 -19.77
N GLU A 317 -12.13 0.44 -19.33
CA GLU A 317 -11.53 0.24 -18.02
C GLU A 317 -10.96 1.58 -17.54
N VAL A 318 -11.13 1.89 -16.26
CA VAL A 318 -10.47 3.00 -15.56
C VAL A 318 -9.55 2.41 -14.52
N ASP A 319 -8.32 2.89 -14.44
CA ASP A 319 -7.23 2.23 -13.71
C ASP A 319 -7.49 2.09 -12.21
N PHE A 320 -8.10 3.11 -11.57
CA PHE A 320 -8.54 3.07 -10.17
C PHE A 320 -9.85 3.82 -9.97
N VAL A 321 -10.51 3.55 -8.85
CA VAL A 321 -11.60 4.38 -8.35
C VAL A 321 -11.30 4.80 -6.91
N TYR A 322 -11.60 6.07 -6.59
CA TYR A 322 -11.45 6.65 -5.27
C TYR A 322 -12.82 7.00 -4.71
N ILE A 323 -13.15 6.45 -3.53
CA ILE A 323 -14.45 6.72 -2.89
C ILE A 323 -14.29 7.93 -1.98
N TYR A 324 -15.05 9.01 -2.29
CA TYR A 324 -15.04 10.24 -1.53
C TYR A 324 -16.43 10.89 -1.53
N GLY A 325 -16.92 11.34 -0.36
CA GLY A 325 -18.21 12.01 -0.25
C GLY A 325 -19.41 11.20 -0.81
N GLY A 326 -19.38 9.86 -0.74
CA GLY A 326 -20.39 9.00 -1.33
C GLY A 326 -20.31 8.86 -2.86
N LYS A 327 -19.30 9.41 -3.51
CA LYS A 327 -19.04 9.32 -4.95
C LYS A 327 -17.98 8.29 -5.26
N ILE A 328 -18.10 7.61 -6.41
CA ILE A 328 -17.06 6.73 -6.98
C ILE A 328 -16.32 7.55 -8.04
N ILE A 329 -15.18 8.15 -7.67
CA ILE A 329 -14.41 9.03 -8.55
C ILE A 329 -13.44 8.20 -9.39
N PRO A 330 -13.53 8.23 -10.74
CA PRO A 330 -12.61 7.51 -11.61
C PRO A 330 -11.23 8.16 -11.61
N ILE A 331 -10.19 7.34 -11.58
CA ILE A 331 -8.79 7.76 -11.69
C ILE A 331 -8.15 7.02 -12.87
N GLU A 332 -7.66 7.78 -13.84
CA GLU A 332 -6.90 7.28 -14.97
C GLU A 332 -5.43 7.66 -14.84
N VAL A 333 -4.54 6.72 -15.05
CA VAL A 333 -3.09 6.92 -15.00
C VAL A 333 -2.57 7.08 -16.42
N LYS A 334 -1.89 8.20 -16.72
CA LYS A 334 -1.35 8.46 -18.05
C LYS A 334 0.09 8.95 -18.00
N ASN A 335 0.94 8.24 -18.70
CA ASN A 335 2.32 8.65 -18.92
C ASN A 335 2.42 9.31 -20.30
N GLY A 336 2.21 10.64 -20.37
CA GLY A 336 2.30 11.43 -21.61
C GLY A 336 1.12 12.39 -21.87
N HIS A 337 1.37 13.41 -22.72
CA HIS A 337 0.45 14.51 -22.95
C HIS A 337 -0.76 14.17 -23.84
N ASN A 338 -0.66 13.20 -24.75
CA ASN A 338 -1.65 12.94 -25.81
C ASN A 338 -2.57 11.74 -25.56
N ALA A 339 -2.76 11.34 -24.33
CA ALA A 339 -3.57 10.15 -24.02
C ALA A 339 -5.07 10.46 -24.07
N HIS A 340 -5.80 9.71 -24.91
CA HIS A 340 -7.25 9.79 -24.97
C HIS A 340 -7.89 9.27 -23.68
N LEU A 341 -8.85 10.03 -23.13
CA LEU A 341 -9.58 9.70 -21.88
C LEU A 341 -10.92 8.97 -22.17
N LYS A 342 -10.95 8.09 -23.16
CA LYS A 342 -12.19 7.39 -23.60
C LYS A 342 -12.88 6.67 -22.45
N SER A 343 -12.14 6.01 -21.58
CA SER A 343 -12.70 5.26 -20.44
C SER A 343 -13.29 6.20 -19.39
N ILE A 344 -12.62 7.33 -19.08
CA ILE A 344 -13.18 8.37 -18.20
C ILE A 344 -14.48 8.92 -18.77
N HIS A 345 -14.51 9.30 -20.07
CA HIS A 345 -15.74 9.79 -20.71
C HIS A 345 -16.88 8.78 -20.60
N GLN A 346 -16.57 7.49 -20.81
CA GLN A 346 -17.56 6.44 -20.69
C GLN A 346 -18.06 6.27 -19.25
N PHE A 347 -17.16 6.33 -18.25
CA PHE A 347 -17.53 6.31 -16.84
C PHE A 347 -18.41 7.50 -16.49
N MET A 348 -18.00 8.72 -16.92
CA MET A 348 -18.73 9.96 -16.62
C MET A 348 -20.13 10.00 -17.22
N ASN A 349 -20.35 9.35 -18.37
CA ASN A 349 -21.71 9.22 -18.93
C ASN A 349 -22.63 8.33 -18.08
N GLU A 350 -22.07 7.40 -17.29
CA GLU A 350 -22.80 6.41 -16.48
C GLU A 350 -22.93 6.80 -15.00
N THR A 351 -22.28 7.89 -14.55
CA THR A 351 -22.33 8.37 -13.15
C THR A 351 -23.15 9.66 -13.02
N GLU A 352 -23.60 9.99 -11.80
CA GLU A 352 -24.38 11.21 -11.52
C GLU A 352 -23.49 12.41 -11.19
N HIS A 353 -22.30 12.18 -10.60
CA HIS A 353 -21.39 13.26 -10.23
C HIS A 353 -20.58 13.80 -11.42
N ASP A 354 -19.83 14.87 -11.18
CA ASP A 354 -19.10 15.65 -12.17
C ASP A 354 -17.57 15.71 -11.92
N LEU A 355 -17.01 14.72 -11.21
CA LEU A 355 -15.59 14.68 -10.85
C LEU A 355 -14.87 13.49 -11.45
N ALA A 356 -13.72 13.73 -12.09
CA ALA A 356 -12.78 12.71 -12.53
C ALA A 356 -11.33 13.15 -12.27
N VAL A 357 -10.41 12.19 -12.16
CA VAL A 357 -8.99 12.45 -11.92
C VAL A 357 -8.16 11.82 -13.02
N ARG A 358 -7.18 12.55 -13.52
CA ARG A 358 -6.08 12.02 -14.33
C ARG A 358 -4.78 12.21 -13.57
N ILE A 359 -4.07 11.13 -13.26
CA ILE A 359 -2.71 11.18 -12.71
C ILE A 359 -1.74 11.10 -13.87
N TRP A 360 -0.84 12.08 -14.00
CA TRP A 360 0.01 12.23 -15.18
C TRP A 360 1.34 12.95 -14.92
N SER A 361 2.18 13.00 -15.94
CA SER A 361 3.47 13.68 -15.87
C SER A 361 3.43 15.21 -16.12
N GLY A 362 2.26 15.77 -16.42
CA GLY A 362 2.13 17.22 -16.65
C GLY A 362 1.75 18.01 -15.40
N ASN A 363 1.51 19.30 -15.57
CA ASN A 363 1.19 20.25 -14.50
C ASN A 363 -0.17 19.99 -13.85
N TYR A 364 -0.32 20.44 -12.61
CA TYR A 364 -1.62 20.47 -11.94
C TYR A 364 -2.57 21.46 -12.60
N ALA A 365 -3.77 20.99 -12.93
CA ALA A 365 -4.84 21.82 -13.47
C ALA A 365 -6.21 21.19 -13.17
N ILE A 366 -7.26 21.98 -13.18
CA ILE A 366 -8.65 21.51 -13.17
C ILE A 366 -9.29 22.03 -14.45
N ASP A 367 -9.64 21.11 -15.34
CA ASP A 367 -10.23 21.43 -16.65
C ASP A 367 -11.73 21.11 -16.64
N GLU A 368 -12.52 21.99 -17.24
CA GLU A 368 -13.93 21.69 -17.57
C GLU A 368 -13.97 20.91 -18.88
N VAL A 369 -14.47 19.67 -18.80
CA VAL A 369 -14.49 18.74 -19.94
C VAL A 369 -15.93 18.34 -20.24
N THR A 370 -16.23 18.12 -21.52
CA THR A 370 -17.53 17.61 -21.96
C THR A 370 -17.36 16.27 -22.65
N THR A 371 -18.15 15.29 -22.26
CA THR A 371 -18.16 13.97 -22.93
C THR A 371 -18.78 14.06 -24.31
N ASN A 372 -18.58 13.02 -25.12
CA ASN A 372 -19.25 12.93 -26.45
C ASN A 372 -20.77 12.87 -26.39
N GLU A 373 -21.33 12.52 -25.22
CA GLU A 373 -22.79 12.49 -24.96
C GLU A 373 -23.30 13.79 -24.33
N GLY A 374 -22.44 14.82 -24.18
CA GLY A 374 -22.81 16.16 -23.71
C GLY A 374 -22.76 16.36 -22.19
N LYS A 375 -22.28 15.38 -21.42
CA LYS A 375 -22.14 15.57 -19.97
C LYS A 375 -20.89 16.38 -19.63
N HIS A 376 -21.09 17.45 -18.82
CA HIS A 376 -20.00 18.28 -18.29
C HIS A 376 -19.44 17.67 -17.00
N PHE A 377 -18.11 17.75 -16.84
CA PHE A 377 -17.42 17.31 -15.62
C PHE A 377 -16.08 18.02 -15.44
N LYS A 378 -15.60 18.09 -14.20
CA LYS A 378 -14.27 18.61 -13.83
C LYS A 378 -13.26 17.49 -13.89
N LEU A 379 -12.23 17.66 -14.70
CA LEU A 379 -11.08 16.78 -14.77
C LEU A 379 -9.93 17.35 -13.95
N ILE A 380 -9.63 16.72 -12.83
CA ILE A 380 -8.48 17.07 -11.99
C ILE A 380 -7.24 16.42 -12.60
N ASN A 381 -6.40 17.21 -13.24
CA ASN A 381 -5.10 16.78 -13.76
C ASN A 381 -4.07 16.87 -12.63
N LEU A 382 -3.66 15.73 -12.11
CA LEU A 382 -2.83 15.62 -10.93
C LEU A 382 -1.45 15.07 -11.29
N PRO A 383 -0.36 15.84 -11.10
CA PRO A 383 0.99 15.31 -11.24
C PRO A 383 1.22 14.13 -10.31
N PHE A 384 2.03 13.15 -10.72
CA PHE A 384 2.34 11.97 -9.89
C PHE A 384 2.78 12.32 -8.47
N TYR A 385 3.61 13.35 -8.30
CA TYR A 385 4.10 13.80 -6.99
C TYR A 385 3.03 14.47 -6.10
N MET A 386 1.81 14.70 -6.62
CA MET A 386 0.71 15.33 -5.88
C MET A 386 -0.39 14.34 -5.45
N ILE A 387 -0.24 13.05 -5.61
CA ILE A 387 -1.28 12.07 -5.25
C ILE A 387 -1.72 12.23 -3.79
N ALA A 388 -0.79 12.52 -2.88
CA ALA A 388 -1.09 12.78 -1.48
C ALA A 388 -2.02 13.99 -1.23
N ALA A 389 -2.10 14.93 -2.18
CA ALA A 389 -2.98 16.09 -2.10
C ALA A 389 -4.44 15.79 -2.49
N LEU A 390 -4.72 14.64 -3.11
CA LEU A 390 -6.04 14.31 -3.66
C LEU A 390 -7.19 14.52 -2.65
N PRO A 391 -7.13 14.04 -1.39
CA PRO A 391 -8.21 14.26 -0.42
C PRO A 391 -8.46 15.76 -0.15
N ASN A 392 -7.40 16.56 -0.04
CA ASN A 392 -7.50 17.99 0.22
C ASN A 392 -8.07 18.77 -0.99
N ILE A 393 -7.70 18.37 -2.20
CA ILE A 393 -8.24 18.95 -3.43
C ILE A 393 -9.74 18.67 -3.55
N LEU A 394 -10.15 17.42 -3.33
CA LEU A 394 -11.56 17.05 -3.38
C LEU A 394 -12.38 17.80 -2.32
N LYS A 395 -11.85 17.94 -1.11
CA LYS A 395 -12.48 18.73 -0.05
C LYS A 395 -12.70 20.19 -0.47
N LYS A 396 -11.70 20.83 -1.13
CA LYS A 396 -11.80 22.22 -1.60
C LYS A 396 -12.79 22.41 -2.75
N ILE A 397 -13.02 21.38 -3.56
CA ILE A 397 -13.97 21.45 -4.69
C ILE A 397 -15.42 21.31 -4.20
N GLU A 398 -15.66 20.60 -3.09
CA GLU A 398 -17.00 20.40 -2.52
C GLU A 398 -17.44 21.53 -1.57
N THR A 399 -16.51 22.39 -1.11
CA THR A 399 -16.82 23.62 -0.31
C THR A 399 -17.04 24.82 -1.20
#